data_ceda2a93cc9da33566d45ad00f9e1372
#
_entry.id   ceda2a93cc9da33566d45ad00f9e1372
#
_cell.length_a   1.000
_cell.length_b   1.000
_cell.length_c   1.000
_cell.angle_alpha   90.00
_cell.angle_beta   90.00
_cell.angle_gamma   90.00
#
_symmetry.space_group_name_H-M   'P 1'
#
loop_
_entity.id
_entity.type
_entity.pdbx_description
1 polymer ?
#
loop_
_entity_poly.entity_id
_entity_poly.type
_entity_poly.pdbx_seq_one_letter_code
_entity_poly.pdbx_strand_id
1 'polypeptide(L)'
;IVGASETIMQGTEESAAVHHREDGQFGVFVPLTDSEVTQITDKGVTVQQDFSLDFHQGQATLRIYQAREKIDLFAPEQGAELPMQGEILLEQHYAEKHELGLGDTLTVGGRDFIVAGIGSTPDYDATYEKTSDTTVDSNLFGVGFVTAEDYEALKAGGQNFRTEDYTYTYLLNGAMTDQELKELLQQAKDNNVKSVILDAYEWQLTNTGLPQEQMNDAIDK
;
A
#
# COMPACT_ATOMS: atom_id res chain seq x y z
N ILE A 1 29.05 13.93 -13.84
CA ILE A 1 28.55 12.88 -12.92
C ILE A 1 27.49 13.41 -11.94
N VAL A 2 27.37 14.73 -11.77
CA VAL A 2 26.37 15.35 -10.88
C VAL A 2 24.95 15.34 -11.48
N GLY A 3 24.81 15.37 -12.81
CA GLY A 3 23.51 15.49 -13.48
C GLY A 3 22.57 14.28 -13.42
N ALA A 4 23.10 13.05 -13.32
CA ALA A 4 22.26 11.85 -13.33
C ALA A 4 21.53 11.63 -11.98
N SER A 5 22.18 12.01 -10.88
CA SER A 5 21.62 11.90 -9.53
C SER A 5 20.50 12.92 -9.29
N GLU A 6 20.66 14.16 -9.76
CA GLU A 6 19.63 15.19 -9.66
C GLU A 6 18.39 14.87 -10.51
N THR A 7 18.59 14.31 -11.71
CA THR A 7 17.48 13.97 -12.60
C THR A 7 16.63 12.81 -12.03
N ILE A 8 17.26 11.84 -11.36
CA ILE A 8 16.55 10.73 -10.71
C ILE A 8 15.77 11.24 -9.48
N MET A 9 16.37 12.13 -8.68
CA MET A 9 15.69 12.71 -7.51
C MET A 9 14.51 13.59 -7.94
N GLN A 10 14.62 14.42 -8.96
CA GLN A 10 13.53 15.23 -9.49
C GLN A 10 12.41 14.37 -10.08
N GLY A 11 12.71 13.29 -10.79
CA GLY A 11 11.72 12.37 -11.33
C GLY A 11 10.93 11.64 -10.22
N THR A 12 11.59 11.25 -9.14
CA THR A 12 10.95 10.62 -7.98
C THR A 12 10.08 11.60 -7.18
N GLU A 13 10.52 12.86 -7.03
CA GLU A 13 9.74 13.90 -6.35
C GLU A 13 8.51 14.31 -7.18
N GLU A 14 8.64 14.45 -8.49
CA GLU A 14 7.52 14.76 -9.39
C GLU A 14 6.51 13.61 -9.42
N SER A 15 6.95 12.36 -9.49
CA SER A 15 6.08 11.18 -9.42
C SER A 15 5.38 11.09 -8.06
N ALA A 16 6.09 11.32 -6.96
CA ALA A 16 5.53 11.33 -5.62
C ALA A 16 4.43 12.38 -5.46
N ALA A 17 4.63 13.59 -6.01
CA ALA A 17 3.64 14.67 -5.97
C ALA A 17 2.39 14.35 -6.80
N VAL A 18 2.56 13.75 -7.98
CA VAL A 18 1.44 13.41 -8.89
C VAL A 18 0.59 12.24 -8.34
N HIS A 19 1.24 11.25 -7.71
CA HIS A 19 0.55 10.06 -7.19
C HIS A 19 0.22 10.13 -5.70
N HIS A 20 0.36 11.30 -5.09
CA HIS A 20 0.02 11.58 -3.69
C HIS A 20 0.67 10.58 -2.73
N ARG A 21 1.99 10.45 -2.83
CA ARG A 21 2.74 9.56 -1.94
C ARG A 21 2.43 9.85 -0.47
N GLU A 22 2.23 8.80 0.31
CA GLU A 22 1.97 8.91 1.74
C GLU A 22 3.10 9.65 2.49
N ASP A 23 2.74 10.43 3.51
CA ASP A 23 3.70 10.93 4.50
C ASP A 23 4.07 9.84 5.51
N GLY A 24 3.11 8.97 5.82
CA GLY A 24 3.31 7.83 6.68
C GLY A 24 2.08 6.94 6.76
N GLN A 25 2.17 5.91 7.60
CA GLN A 25 1.09 4.96 7.84
C GLN A 25 1.04 4.50 9.30
N PHE A 26 -0.10 4.02 9.73
CA PHE A 26 -0.26 3.35 11.01
C PHE A 26 -1.19 2.14 10.90
N GLY A 27 -0.85 1.07 11.60
CA GLY A 27 -1.66 -0.14 11.71
C GLY A 27 -2.44 -0.16 13.01
N VAL A 28 -3.63 -0.75 12.97
CA VAL A 28 -4.50 -0.92 14.14
C VAL A 28 -4.94 -2.38 14.27
N PHE A 29 -5.30 -2.81 15.48
CA PHE A 29 -5.85 -4.15 15.72
C PHE A 29 -7.33 -4.23 15.35
N VAL A 30 -8.06 -3.12 15.51
CA VAL A 30 -9.48 -3.00 15.18
C VAL A 30 -9.67 -1.73 14.35
N PRO A 31 -10.39 -1.79 13.22
CA PRO A 31 -10.64 -0.62 12.40
C PRO A 31 -11.16 0.57 13.22
N LEU A 32 -10.71 1.77 12.85
CA LEU A 32 -11.22 3.00 13.43
C LEU A 32 -12.69 3.18 13.03
N THR A 33 -13.47 3.71 13.95
CA THR A 33 -14.84 4.15 13.66
C THR A 33 -14.83 5.42 12.81
N ASP A 34 -15.91 5.70 12.10
CA ASP A 34 -16.06 6.93 11.31
C ASP A 34 -15.83 8.19 12.16
N SER A 35 -16.25 8.16 13.43
CA SER A 35 -16.02 9.27 14.37
C SER A 35 -14.55 9.48 14.68
N GLU A 36 -13.77 8.40 14.84
CA GLU A 36 -12.33 8.47 15.08
C GLU A 36 -11.57 8.97 13.85
N VAL A 37 -11.95 8.49 12.67
CA VAL A 37 -11.39 9.01 11.40
C VAL A 37 -11.72 10.50 11.26
N THR A 38 -12.96 10.90 11.53
CA THR A 38 -13.39 12.31 11.46
C THR A 38 -12.58 13.20 12.41
N GLN A 39 -12.28 12.75 13.63
CA GLN A 39 -11.45 13.51 14.57
C GLN A 39 -10.05 13.82 14.04
N ILE A 40 -9.50 12.95 13.20
CA ILE A 40 -8.20 13.15 12.55
C ILE A 40 -8.35 14.07 11.34
N THR A 41 -9.35 13.80 10.49
CA THR A 41 -9.54 14.56 9.24
C THR A 41 -10.02 15.99 9.49
N ASP A 42 -10.78 16.26 10.54
CA ASP A 42 -11.19 17.61 10.95
C ASP A 42 -9.99 18.51 11.34
N LYS A 43 -8.85 17.90 11.64
CA LYS A 43 -7.59 18.62 11.89
C LYS A 43 -6.80 18.95 10.63
N GLY A 44 -7.32 18.58 9.44
CA GLY A 44 -6.71 18.86 8.14
C GLY A 44 -5.85 17.72 7.59
N VAL A 45 -5.72 16.61 8.29
CA VAL A 45 -5.00 15.41 7.83
C VAL A 45 -5.87 14.62 6.86
N THR A 46 -5.31 14.18 5.74
CA THR A 46 -5.97 13.20 4.87
C THR A 46 -5.64 11.80 5.35
N VAL A 47 -6.66 10.96 5.53
CA VAL A 47 -6.51 9.56 5.93
C VAL A 47 -7.20 8.67 4.92
N GLN A 48 -6.54 7.57 4.56
CA GLN A 48 -7.09 6.54 3.66
C GLN A 48 -6.97 5.17 4.30
N GLN A 49 -8.04 4.39 4.23
CA GLN A 49 -7.99 2.97 4.56
C GLN A 49 -7.18 2.24 3.48
N ASP A 50 -6.15 1.55 3.90
CA ASP A 50 -5.29 0.74 3.05
C ASP A 50 -5.27 -0.71 3.56
N PHE A 51 -6.47 -1.26 3.75
CA PHE A 51 -6.68 -2.62 4.22
C PHE A 51 -6.34 -3.63 3.14
N SER A 52 -5.83 -4.78 3.55
CA SER A 52 -5.41 -5.81 2.61
C SER A 52 -5.82 -7.21 3.02
N LEU A 53 -5.99 -8.05 1.99
CA LEU A 53 -6.25 -9.49 2.09
C LEU A 53 -5.18 -10.25 1.31
N ASP A 54 -4.59 -11.27 1.91
CA ASP A 54 -3.57 -12.09 1.27
C ASP A 54 -4.17 -13.41 0.76
N PHE A 55 -3.95 -13.72 -0.51
CA PHE A 55 -4.41 -14.94 -1.17
C PHE A 55 -3.25 -15.76 -1.73
N HIS A 56 -3.36 -17.07 -1.67
CA HIS A 56 -2.42 -17.95 -2.36
C HIS A 56 -2.65 -17.94 -3.87
N GLN A 57 -1.55 -17.82 -4.62
CA GLN A 57 -1.49 -17.97 -6.07
C GLN A 57 -0.38 -19.00 -6.39
N GLY A 58 -0.74 -20.29 -6.29
CA GLY A 58 0.27 -21.36 -6.31
C GLY A 58 1.24 -21.22 -5.14
N GLN A 59 2.52 -20.97 -5.42
CA GLN A 59 3.53 -20.71 -4.38
C GLN A 59 3.65 -19.22 -4.02
N ALA A 60 3.05 -18.33 -4.82
CA ALA A 60 3.07 -16.90 -4.60
C ALA A 60 1.94 -16.45 -3.65
N THR A 61 2.14 -15.32 -3.04
CA THR A 61 1.11 -14.56 -2.32
C THR A 61 0.69 -13.36 -3.17
N LEU A 62 -0.60 -13.21 -3.41
CA LEU A 62 -1.16 -12.00 -3.98
C LEU A 62 -1.91 -11.22 -2.90
N ARG A 63 -1.43 -10.01 -2.61
CA ARG A 63 -2.06 -9.09 -1.68
C ARG A 63 -3.04 -8.20 -2.44
N ILE A 64 -4.29 -8.21 -2.00
CA ILE A 64 -5.35 -7.44 -2.61
C ILE A 64 -5.71 -6.26 -1.72
N TYR A 65 -5.71 -5.09 -2.33
CA TYR A 65 -6.19 -3.83 -1.79
C TYR A 65 -7.46 -3.39 -2.49
N GLN A 66 -8.23 -2.58 -1.82
CA GLN A 66 -9.22 -1.73 -2.48
C GLN A 66 -8.52 -0.66 -3.32
N ALA A 67 -9.04 -0.35 -4.51
CA ALA A 67 -8.50 0.71 -5.34
C ALA A 67 -8.39 2.04 -4.57
N ARG A 68 -7.24 2.66 -4.66
CA ARG A 68 -6.89 3.88 -3.92
C ARG A 68 -7.36 5.12 -4.68
N GLU A 69 -7.90 6.09 -3.96
CA GLU A 69 -8.46 7.31 -4.56
C GLU A 69 -7.78 8.60 -4.06
N LYS A 70 -7.01 8.54 -2.96
CA LYS A 70 -6.46 9.74 -2.31
C LYS A 70 -4.95 9.72 -2.15
N ILE A 71 -4.40 8.57 -1.76
CA ILE A 71 -2.98 8.41 -1.35
C ILE A 71 -2.42 7.20 -2.08
N ASP A 72 -1.15 7.25 -2.47
CA ASP A 72 -0.43 6.21 -3.21
C ASP A 72 -1.20 5.69 -4.43
N LEU A 73 -1.62 6.61 -5.26
CA LEU A 73 -2.45 6.32 -6.43
C LEU A 73 -1.74 5.39 -7.41
N PHE A 74 -2.49 4.47 -7.99
CA PHE A 74 -1.98 3.59 -9.02
C PHE A 74 -1.59 4.36 -10.27
N ALA A 75 -0.37 4.12 -10.75
CA ALA A 75 0.19 4.69 -11.97
C ALA A 75 0.18 3.61 -13.06
N PRO A 76 -0.78 3.63 -13.99
CA PRO A 76 -0.82 2.63 -15.04
C PRO A 76 0.30 2.86 -16.06
N GLU A 77 1.05 1.82 -16.38
CA GLU A 77 1.87 1.76 -17.58
C GLU A 77 1.06 1.28 -18.79
N GLN A 78 0.07 0.42 -18.51
CA GLN A 78 -0.84 -0.10 -19.51
C GLN A 78 -2.25 -0.19 -18.92
N GLY A 79 -3.25 0.12 -19.74
CA GLY A 79 -4.66 -0.09 -19.40
C GLY A 79 -5.26 0.98 -18.49
N ALA A 80 -6.11 0.55 -17.58
CA ALA A 80 -6.94 1.41 -16.75
C ALA A 80 -6.19 1.91 -15.50
N GLU A 81 -6.56 3.10 -15.05
CA GLU A 81 -6.10 3.73 -13.80
C GLU A 81 -6.94 3.27 -12.60
N LEU A 82 -8.21 2.96 -12.83
CA LEU A 82 -9.14 2.45 -11.82
C LEU A 82 -9.86 1.21 -12.36
N PRO A 83 -10.10 0.18 -11.54
CA PRO A 83 -10.81 -1.02 -11.96
C PRO A 83 -12.32 -0.78 -11.96
N MET A 84 -13.03 -1.46 -12.85
CA MET A 84 -14.48 -1.69 -12.75
C MET A 84 -14.75 -2.99 -12.00
N GLN A 85 -16.02 -3.24 -11.67
CA GLN A 85 -16.44 -4.48 -11.03
C GLN A 85 -16.02 -5.71 -11.86
N GLY A 86 -15.38 -6.69 -11.21
CA GLY A 86 -14.82 -7.86 -11.88
C GLY A 86 -13.48 -7.62 -12.57
N GLU A 87 -12.89 -6.46 -12.41
CA GLU A 87 -11.56 -6.12 -12.91
C GLU A 87 -10.53 -6.02 -11.79
N ILE A 88 -9.27 -6.24 -12.15
CA ILE A 88 -8.10 -6.11 -11.26
C ILE A 88 -7.02 -5.28 -11.94
N LEU A 89 -6.39 -4.39 -11.16
CA LEU A 89 -5.14 -3.76 -11.53
C LEU A 89 -4.01 -4.55 -10.87
N LEU A 90 -2.93 -4.80 -11.60
CA LEU A 90 -1.79 -5.57 -11.10
C LEU A 90 -0.52 -4.73 -11.09
N GLU A 91 0.29 -4.99 -10.06
CA GLU A 91 1.65 -4.49 -10.02
C GLU A 91 2.46 -5.12 -11.17
N GLN A 92 3.26 -4.29 -11.83
CA GLN A 92 3.95 -4.60 -13.09
C GLN A 92 4.85 -5.83 -13.00
N HIS A 93 5.74 -5.89 -12.00
CA HIS A 93 6.72 -6.98 -11.89
C HIS A 93 6.04 -8.33 -11.64
N TYR A 94 4.95 -8.33 -10.86
CA TYR A 94 4.13 -9.52 -10.66
C TYR A 94 3.48 -9.95 -11.97
N ALA A 95 2.87 -9.02 -12.71
CA ALA A 95 2.24 -9.31 -13.98
C ALA A 95 3.26 -9.88 -15.00
N GLU A 96 4.44 -9.27 -15.12
CA GLU A 96 5.52 -9.74 -15.98
C GLU A 96 5.99 -11.16 -15.61
N LYS A 97 6.20 -11.41 -14.32
CA LYS A 97 6.69 -12.71 -13.83
C LYS A 97 5.69 -13.85 -14.01
N HIS A 98 4.42 -13.53 -13.98
CA HIS A 98 3.33 -14.50 -14.16
C HIS A 98 2.74 -14.48 -15.58
N GLU A 99 3.40 -13.79 -16.52
CA GLU A 99 3.00 -13.70 -17.92
C GLU A 99 1.55 -13.22 -18.12
N LEU A 100 1.09 -12.30 -17.27
CA LEU A 100 -0.25 -11.74 -17.28
C LEU A 100 -0.28 -10.43 -18.09
N GLY A 101 -1.17 -10.34 -19.03
CA GLY A 101 -1.43 -9.15 -19.86
C GLY A 101 -2.84 -8.59 -19.70
N LEU A 102 -3.08 -7.42 -20.30
CA LEU A 102 -4.41 -6.83 -20.32
C LEU A 102 -5.42 -7.78 -20.97
N GLY A 103 -6.57 -7.95 -20.33
CA GLY A 103 -7.65 -8.83 -20.79
C GLY A 103 -7.52 -10.28 -20.33
N ASP A 104 -6.41 -10.67 -19.72
CA ASP A 104 -6.26 -11.99 -19.15
C ASP A 104 -7.14 -12.17 -17.92
N THR A 105 -7.52 -13.40 -17.65
CA THR A 105 -8.32 -13.75 -16.48
C THR A 105 -7.39 -14.26 -15.36
N LEU A 106 -7.54 -13.68 -14.17
CA LEU A 106 -6.86 -14.11 -12.95
C LEU A 106 -7.88 -14.51 -11.90
N THR A 107 -7.78 -15.76 -11.41
CA THR A 107 -8.65 -16.23 -10.31
C THR A 107 -8.03 -15.90 -8.97
N VAL A 108 -8.73 -15.15 -8.13
CA VAL A 108 -8.31 -14.78 -6.77
C VAL A 108 -9.42 -15.15 -5.80
N GLY A 109 -9.12 -15.92 -4.76
CA GLY A 109 -10.11 -16.31 -3.76
C GLY A 109 -11.35 -16.99 -4.36
N GLY A 110 -11.17 -17.76 -5.43
CA GLY A 110 -12.26 -18.44 -6.14
C GLY A 110 -13.13 -17.55 -7.03
N ARG A 111 -12.75 -16.30 -7.26
CA ARG A 111 -13.41 -15.34 -8.16
C ARG A 111 -12.51 -14.99 -9.32
N ASP A 112 -13.08 -14.90 -10.51
CA ASP A 112 -12.36 -14.52 -11.71
C ASP A 112 -12.39 -13.00 -11.90
N PHE A 113 -11.23 -12.44 -12.20
CA PHE A 113 -11.02 -11.03 -12.50
C PHE A 113 -10.35 -10.87 -13.86
N ILE A 114 -10.74 -9.84 -14.59
CA ILE A 114 -10.06 -9.44 -15.83
C ILE A 114 -8.96 -8.42 -15.48
N VAL A 115 -7.76 -8.65 -15.96
CA VAL A 115 -6.64 -7.70 -15.81
C VAL A 115 -6.93 -6.47 -16.65
N ALA A 116 -7.27 -5.36 -16.02
CA ALA A 116 -7.66 -4.11 -16.67
C ALA A 116 -6.53 -3.08 -16.73
N GLY A 117 -5.58 -3.14 -15.81
CA GLY A 117 -4.43 -2.26 -15.76
C GLY A 117 -3.20 -2.94 -15.18
N ILE A 118 -2.03 -2.56 -15.66
CA ILE A 118 -0.73 -3.00 -15.19
C ILE A 118 0.12 -1.75 -14.96
N GLY A 119 0.73 -1.62 -13.77
CA GLY A 119 1.48 -0.43 -13.40
C GLY A 119 2.12 -0.53 -12.03
N SER A 120 2.32 0.60 -11.40
CA SER A 120 3.02 0.72 -10.13
C SER A 120 2.28 1.62 -9.13
N THR A 121 2.73 1.60 -7.89
CA THR A 121 2.31 2.54 -6.84
C THR A 121 3.52 3.03 -6.06
N PRO A 122 3.52 4.28 -5.54
CA PRO A 122 4.68 4.89 -4.89
C PRO A 122 5.26 4.12 -3.71
N ASP A 123 4.42 3.43 -2.95
CA ASP A 123 4.79 2.61 -1.79
C ASP A 123 5.52 1.31 -2.18
N TYR A 124 5.30 0.82 -3.41
CA TYR A 124 5.98 -0.37 -3.95
C TYR A 124 7.18 -0.03 -4.84
N ASP A 125 7.17 1.09 -5.57
CA ASP A 125 8.29 1.54 -6.39
C ASP A 125 9.56 1.79 -5.57
N ALA A 126 9.43 2.37 -4.38
CA ALA A 126 10.57 2.62 -3.50
C ALA A 126 11.22 1.34 -2.97
N THR A 127 10.50 0.25 -2.92
CA THR A 127 11.01 -1.06 -2.50
C THR A 127 11.87 -1.70 -3.59
N TYR A 128 11.59 -1.42 -4.86
CA TYR A 128 12.33 -1.97 -6.00
C TYR A 128 13.65 -1.25 -6.30
N GLU A 129 13.75 0.04 -6.04
CA GLU A 129 14.99 0.80 -6.34
C GLU A 129 16.15 0.50 -5.39
N LYS A 130 15.96 -0.22 -4.29
CA LYS A 130 16.97 -0.39 -3.24
C LYS A 130 17.31 -1.81 -2.85
N THR A 131 16.78 -2.80 -3.50
CA THR A 131 17.06 -4.19 -3.13
C THR A 131 18.10 -4.82 -4.01
N SER A 132 19.34 -4.75 -3.58
CA SER A 132 20.33 -5.68 -4.10
C SER A 132 20.30 -7.04 -3.41
N ASP A 133 19.67 -7.30 -2.25
CA ASP A 133 19.82 -8.60 -1.61
C ASP A 133 18.70 -9.10 -0.68
N THR A 134 17.58 -8.42 -0.51
CA THR A 134 16.43 -8.99 0.21
C THR A 134 15.16 -8.76 -0.59
N THR A 135 15.09 -9.50 -1.62
CA THR A 135 14.06 -9.52 -2.64
C THR A 135 12.69 -9.80 -2.04
N VAL A 136 11.79 -8.85 -2.18
CA VAL A 136 10.42 -9.26 -2.47
C VAL A 136 10.50 -9.94 -3.84
N ASP A 137 10.60 -11.27 -3.82
CA ASP A 137 10.65 -12.03 -5.05
C ASP A 137 9.28 -11.93 -5.71
N SER A 138 9.18 -11.19 -6.82
CA SER A 138 7.94 -11.04 -7.59
C SER A 138 7.39 -12.38 -8.11
N ASN A 139 8.18 -13.44 -8.04
CA ASN A 139 7.67 -14.81 -8.24
C ASN A 139 6.85 -15.29 -7.05
N LEU A 140 7.09 -14.75 -5.84
CA LEU A 140 6.48 -15.22 -4.60
C LEU A 140 5.52 -14.19 -3.97
N PHE A 141 5.56 -12.93 -4.40
CA PHE A 141 4.70 -11.89 -3.88
C PHE A 141 4.27 -10.90 -4.97
N GLY A 142 3.01 -10.50 -4.95
CA GLY A 142 2.45 -9.49 -5.82
C GLY A 142 1.35 -8.69 -5.16
N VAL A 143 0.96 -7.61 -5.81
CA VAL A 143 -0.07 -6.68 -5.35
C VAL A 143 -1.10 -6.48 -6.45
N GLY A 144 -2.37 -6.46 -6.05
CA GLY A 144 -3.49 -6.15 -6.93
C GLY A 144 -4.51 -5.23 -6.26
N PHE A 145 -5.24 -4.50 -7.10
CA PHE A 145 -6.27 -3.54 -6.67
C PHE A 145 -7.59 -3.88 -7.35
N VAL A 146 -8.65 -3.93 -6.57
CA VAL A 146 -10.01 -4.22 -7.02
C VAL A 146 -10.97 -3.15 -6.52
N THR A 147 -12.22 -3.16 -6.99
CA THR A 147 -13.24 -2.25 -6.45
C THR A 147 -13.54 -2.55 -4.98
N ALA A 148 -14.12 -1.58 -4.26
CA ALA A 148 -14.59 -1.79 -2.90
C ALA A 148 -15.56 -2.96 -2.78
N GLU A 149 -16.46 -3.10 -3.72
CA GLU A 149 -17.45 -4.17 -3.77
C GLU A 149 -16.82 -5.55 -3.96
N ASP A 150 -15.84 -5.65 -4.86
CA ASP A 150 -15.11 -6.90 -5.10
C ASP A 150 -14.21 -7.26 -3.91
N TYR A 151 -13.61 -6.26 -3.25
CA TYR A 151 -12.83 -6.47 -2.03
C TYR A 151 -13.69 -7.09 -0.91
N GLU A 152 -14.87 -6.51 -0.65
CA GLU A 152 -15.81 -7.05 0.34
C GLU A 152 -16.32 -8.44 -0.05
N ALA A 153 -16.52 -8.71 -1.33
CA ALA A 153 -16.92 -10.02 -1.81
C ALA A 153 -15.80 -11.07 -1.64
N LEU A 154 -14.53 -10.69 -1.84
CA LEU A 154 -13.37 -11.54 -1.56
C LEU A 154 -13.24 -11.84 -0.07
N LYS A 155 -13.41 -10.83 0.77
CA LYS A 155 -13.41 -10.95 2.23
C LYS A 155 -14.52 -11.89 2.72
N ALA A 156 -15.73 -11.72 2.23
CA ALA A 156 -16.87 -12.58 2.54
C ALA A 156 -16.66 -14.04 2.10
N GLY A 157 -15.90 -14.26 1.03
CA GLY A 157 -15.53 -15.59 0.55
C GLY A 157 -14.62 -16.37 1.49
N GLY A 158 -13.90 -15.69 2.39
CA GLY A 158 -13.11 -16.29 3.46
C GLY A 158 -11.95 -17.16 3.00
N GLN A 159 -11.44 -16.96 1.78
CA GLN A 159 -10.31 -17.74 1.22
C GLN A 159 -8.95 -17.07 1.41
N ASN A 160 -8.92 -15.89 2.03
CA ASN A 160 -7.67 -15.25 2.47
C ASN A 160 -7.02 -16.11 3.58
N PHE A 161 -5.71 -16.35 3.47
CA PHE A 161 -5.01 -17.24 4.40
C PHE A 161 -4.44 -16.53 5.63
N ARG A 162 -4.50 -15.18 5.65
CA ARG A 162 -4.15 -14.34 6.80
C ARG A 162 -5.33 -13.48 7.20
N THR A 163 -5.36 -13.07 8.46
CA THR A 163 -6.29 -12.05 8.94
C THR A 163 -6.12 -10.77 8.12
N GLU A 164 -7.22 -10.10 7.80
CA GLU A 164 -7.21 -8.78 7.15
C GLU A 164 -6.29 -7.83 7.92
N ASP A 165 -5.42 -7.13 7.21
CA ASP A 165 -4.57 -6.12 7.80
C ASP A 165 -5.27 -4.75 7.77
N TYR A 166 -5.26 -4.06 8.90
CA TYR A 166 -5.91 -2.77 9.06
C TYR A 166 -4.87 -1.65 9.13
N THR A 167 -4.36 -1.26 7.97
CA THR A 167 -3.43 -0.14 7.82
C THR A 167 -4.16 1.10 7.30
N TYR A 168 -3.79 2.26 7.82
CA TYR A 168 -4.21 3.57 7.34
C TYR A 168 -2.98 4.33 6.86
N THR A 169 -3.06 4.88 5.66
CA THR A 169 -2.08 5.83 5.14
C THR A 169 -2.54 7.25 5.36
N TYR A 170 -1.62 8.20 5.49
CA TYR A 170 -1.98 9.59 5.75
C TYR A 170 -1.11 10.60 5.01
N LEU A 171 -1.70 11.80 4.78
CA LEU A 171 -1.03 13.02 4.36
C LEU A 171 -1.28 14.08 5.42
N LEU A 172 -0.20 14.67 5.94
CA LEU A 172 -0.28 15.70 7.00
C LEU A 172 -0.77 17.04 6.46
N ASN A 173 -0.55 17.33 5.18
CA ASN A 173 -0.98 18.57 4.51
C ASN A 173 -0.47 19.85 5.18
N GLY A 174 0.61 19.77 5.97
CA GLY A 174 1.09 20.87 6.80
C GLY A 174 0.21 21.23 7.99
N ALA A 175 -0.81 20.39 8.30
CA ALA A 175 -1.76 20.64 9.37
C ALA A 175 -1.21 20.32 10.77
N MET A 176 -0.33 19.33 10.83
CA MET A 176 0.38 18.91 12.06
C MET A 176 1.67 18.19 11.70
N THR A 177 2.47 17.91 12.73
CA THR A 177 3.67 17.06 12.61
C THR A 177 3.34 15.60 12.83
N ASP A 178 4.22 14.68 12.39
CA ASP A 178 4.11 13.25 12.67
C ASP A 178 3.99 12.95 14.16
N GLN A 179 4.75 13.67 14.99
CA GLN A 179 4.72 13.49 16.44
C GLN A 179 3.36 13.87 17.03
N GLU A 180 2.76 14.96 16.57
CA GLU A 180 1.42 15.39 17.00
C GLU A 180 0.34 14.39 16.57
N LEU A 181 0.46 13.81 15.36
CA LEU A 181 -0.41 12.73 14.91
C LEU A 181 -0.25 11.48 15.76
N LYS A 182 0.98 11.08 16.06
CA LYS A 182 1.27 9.94 16.94
C LYS A 182 0.64 10.10 18.32
N GLU A 183 0.79 11.28 18.93
CA GLU A 183 0.18 11.60 20.22
C GLU A 183 -1.36 11.56 20.16
N LEU A 184 -1.95 12.07 19.07
CA LEU A 184 -3.39 12.00 18.84
C LEU A 184 -3.89 10.56 18.75
N LEU A 185 -3.19 9.71 18.00
CA LEU A 185 -3.53 8.29 17.85
C LEU A 185 -3.40 7.53 19.17
N GLN A 186 -2.38 7.82 19.97
CA GLN A 186 -2.19 7.21 21.28
C GLN A 186 -3.28 7.62 22.29
N GLN A 187 -3.79 8.85 22.20
CA GLN A 187 -4.88 9.35 23.04
C GLN A 187 -6.25 8.80 22.63
N ALA A 188 -6.44 8.51 21.34
CA ALA A 188 -7.75 8.10 20.81
C ALA A 188 -8.15 6.67 21.26
N LYS A 189 -7.18 5.76 21.36
CA LYS A 189 -7.42 4.40 21.86
C LYS A 189 -6.14 3.80 22.46
N ASP A 190 -6.06 3.73 23.77
CA ASP A 190 -5.06 2.93 24.47
C ASP A 190 -5.04 1.49 23.90
N ASN A 191 -3.87 1.07 23.37
CA ASN A 191 -3.59 -0.27 22.84
C ASN A 191 -4.27 -0.68 21.52
N ASN A 192 -4.90 0.20 20.75
CA ASN A 192 -5.41 -0.16 19.43
C ASN A 192 -4.37 0.04 18.30
N VAL A 193 -3.42 0.94 18.48
CA VAL A 193 -2.37 1.17 17.48
C VAL A 193 -1.35 0.04 17.54
N LYS A 194 -1.19 -0.66 16.42
CA LYS A 194 -0.29 -1.80 16.24
C LYS A 194 1.11 -1.36 15.81
N SER A 195 1.16 -0.37 14.93
CA SER A 195 2.40 0.14 14.36
C SER A 195 2.20 1.57 13.86
N VAL A 196 3.27 2.36 13.87
CA VAL A 196 3.30 3.70 13.28
C VAL A 196 4.58 3.83 12.49
N ILE A 197 4.49 4.18 11.23
CA ILE A 197 5.62 4.55 10.38
C ILE A 197 5.48 6.03 10.10
N LEU A 198 6.37 6.80 10.69
CA LEU A 198 6.50 8.23 10.47
C LEU A 198 7.51 8.44 9.35
N ASP A 199 7.25 9.42 8.46
CA ASP A 199 8.11 9.64 7.32
C ASP A 199 8.44 8.35 6.54
N ALA A 200 7.46 7.85 5.83
CA ALA A 200 7.54 6.60 5.08
C ALA A 200 8.73 6.57 4.09
N TYR A 201 9.12 7.73 3.56
CA TYR A 201 10.26 7.83 2.65
C TYR A 201 11.59 7.61 3.36
N GLU A 202 11.87 8.31 4.48
CA GLU A 202 13.08 8.10 5.26
C GLU A 202 13.15 6.69 5.84
N TRP A 203 12.02 6.18 6.29
CA TRP A 203 11.93 4.82 6.81
C TRP A 203 12.30 3.78 5.74
N GLN A 204 11.75 3.89 4.53
CA GLN A 204 12.09 3.02 3.41
C GLN A 204 13.58 3.14 3.02
N LEU A 205 14.15 4.35 3.08
CA LEU A 205 15.56 4.60 2.81
C LEU A 205 16.51 3.94 3.83
N THR A 206 16.11 3.94 5.10
CA THR A 206 16.97 3.50 6.21
C THR A 206 16.80 2.03 6.58
N ASN A 207 15.64 1.44 6.30
CA ASN A 207 15.27 0.10 6.79
C ASN A 207 15.18 -0.97 5.69
N THR A 208 15.65 -0.67 4.49
CA THR A 208 15.79 -1.68 3.43
C THR A 208 16.75 -2.78 3.88
N GLY A 209 16.21 -3.95 4.21
CA GLY A 209 16.97 -5.12 4.59
C GLY A 209 16.89 -5.55 6.06
N LEU A 210 16.14 -4.85 6.91
CA LEU A 210 15.91 -5.30 8.28
C LEU A 210 14.76 -6.35 8.34
N PRO A 211 14.93 -7.45 9.07
CA PRO A 211 13.84 -8.37 9.36
C PRO A 211 12.68 -7.68 10.08
N GLN A 212 11.45 -8.12 9.80
CA GLN A 212 10.22 -7.53 10.36
C GLN A 212 10.24 -7.36 11.90
N GLU A 213 10.89 -8.28 12.61
CA GLU A 213 11.06 -8.21 14.08
C GLU A 213 11.95 -7.04 14.52
N GLN A 214 12.98 -6.69 13.74
CA GLN A 214 13.85 -5.55 14.05
C GLN A 214 13.21 -4.21 13.67
N MET A 215 12.24 -4.22 12.76
CA MET A 215 11.48 -3.03 12.39
C MET A 215 10.53 -2.59 13.53
N ASN A 216 9.92 -3.55 14.22
CA ASN A 216 9.07 -3.26 15.38
C ASN A 216 9.86 -2.65 16.55
N ASP A 217 11.10 -3.10 16.77
CA ASP A 217 12.00 -2.56 17.84
C ASP A 217 12.50 -1.14 17.53
N ALA A 218 12.53 -0.71 16.28
CA ALA A 218 12.94 0.65 15.89
C ALA A 218 11.80 1.67 16.07
N ILE A 219 10.55 1.21 16.05
CA ILE A 219 9.34 2.02 16.21
C ILE A 219 9.03 2.28 17.69
N ASP A 220 9.45 1.39 18.59
CA ASP A 220 9.20 1.47 20.05
C ASP A 220 10.25 2.32 20.81
N LYS A 221 11.17 3.01 20.13
CA LYS A 221 12.19 3.90 20.73
C LYS A 221 11.97 5.34 20.34
#